data_d2d2abaa35fe6174648626add276a8bb
#
_entry.id   d2d2abaa35fe6174648626add276a8bb
#
_cell.length_a   1.000
_cell.length_b   1.000
_cell.length_c   1.000
_cell.angle_alpha   90.00
_cell.angle_beta   90.00
_cell.angle_gamma   90.00
#
_symmetry.space_group_name_H-M   'P 1'
#
loop_
_entity.id
_entity.type
_entity.pdbx_description
1 polymer ?
#
loop_
_entity_poly.entity_id
_entity_poly.type
_entity_poly.pdbx_seq_one_letter_code
_entity_poly.pdbx_strand_id
1 'polypeptide(L)'
;MTLQQLKYADAVASYGSVSEAARRLFVTQPTLTEAIQTLEEELRMAIFTRTNRGAATTREGEEFLASARQILDDAARIQEKYSGKAVRRPQFAVSCQHYAFAVEAFMAVVKGNESAAYDFTLRETVTSEIIDDVARHRSEIGVLYLSRRNERALSKILRKEELEFELLFAAKPHVFVGRSHPLAKRKIIDPAELDAYPYLTYEQGVENALYFAEEVMPAIDRKKSIRVRDRATMTKLMLGLDGFTVTSGATSRMYAKEIVAVPLRLDDEIRVGLIRRKGIPLSRAGQAFAEEIRKRALGQ
;
A
#
# COMPACT_ATOMS: atom_id res chain seq x y z
N MET A 1 -27.83 -11.77 -6.23
CA MET A 1 -27.31 -10.40 -6.03
C MET A 1 -26.84 -9.83 -7.36
N THR A 2 -27.24 -8.60 -7.73
CA THR A 2 -26.92 -7.93 -8.99
C THR A 2 -26.34 -6.53 -8.72
N LEU A 3 -25.55 -5.98 -9.67
CA LEU A 3 -25.06 -4.61 -9.57
C LEU A 3 -26.18 -3.58 -9.45
N GLN A 4 -27.34 -3.86 -10.05
CA GLN A 4 -28.51 -2.98 -9.94
C GLN A 4 -29.09 -2.96 -8.52
N GLN A 5 -29.17 -4.12 -7.87
CA GLN A 5 -29.59 -4.21 -6.46
C GLN A 5 -28.61 -3.48 -5.53
N LEU A 6 -27.29 -3.60 -5.77
CA LEU A 6 -26.28 -2.85 -5.01
C LEU A 6 -26.43 -1.33 -5.18
N LYS A 7 -26.66 -0.85 -6.43
CA LYS A 7 -26.94 0.58 -6.70
C LYS A 7 -28.21 1.04 -5.98
N TYR A 8 -29.25 0.22 -5.93
CA TYR A 8 -30.48 0.56 -5.25
C TYR A 8 -30.29 0.65 -3.74
N ALA A 9 -29.56 -0.31 -3.15
CA ALA A 9 -29.26 -0.29 -1.73
C ALA A 9 -28.41 0.93 -1.34
N ASP A 10 -27.37 1.24 -2.11
CA ASP A 10 -26.54 2.42 -1.87
C ASP A 10 -27.33 3.74 -1.99
N ALA A 11 -28.21 3.85 -2.97
CA ALA A 11 -29.09 5.02 -3.11
C ALA A 11 -30.05 5.19 -1.91
N VAL A 12 -30.67 4.08 -1.43
CA VAL A 12 -31.56 4.14 -0.26
C VAL A 12 -30.77 4.58 0.99
N ALA A 13 -29.56 4.07 1.18
CA ALA A 13 -28.69 4.48 2.28
C ALA A 13 -28.29 5.97 2.19
N SER A 14 -27.96 6.43 0.99
CA SER A 14 -27.54 7.81 0.74
C SER A 14 -28.64 8.84 0.94
N TYR A 15 -29.87 8.50 0.56
CA TYR A 15 -31.02 9.42 0.67
C TYR A 15 -31.88 9.20 1.94
N GLY A 16 -31.65 8.14 2.68
CA GLY A 16 -32.41 7.82 3.90
C GLY A 16 -33.90 7.51 3.65
N SER A 17 -34.32 7.34 2.39
CA SER A 17 -35.71 7.15 1.98
C SER A 17 -35.82 6.37 0.68
N VAL A 18 -36.60 5.31 0.71
CA VAL A 18 -36.88 4.49 -0.48
C VAL A 18 -37.61 5.29 -1.56
N SER A 19 -38.54 6.16 -1.17
CA SER A 19 -39.31 7.01 -2.12
C SER A 19 -38.41 8.03 -2.81
N GLU A 20 -37.53 8.70 -2.06
CA GLU A 20 -36.59 9.68 -2.63
C GLU A 20 -35.54 8.98 -3.51
N ALA A 21 -35.01 7.84 -3.09
CA ALA A 21 -34.10 7.04 -3.89
C ALA A 21 -34.75 6.59 -5.22
N ALA A 22 -35.99 6.11 -5.16
CA ALA A 22 -36.76 5.70 -6.36
C ALA A 22 -36.91 6.87 -7.35
N ARG A 23 -37.30 8.05 -6.84
CA ARG A 23 -37.43 9.27 -7.63
C ARG A 23 -36.09 9.66 -8.31
N ARG A 24 -34.99 9.61 -7.59
CA ARG A 24 -33.66 9.94 -8.10
C ARG A 24 -33.13 8.95 -9.13
N LEU A 25 -33.51 7.70 -8.99
CA LEU A 25 -33.12 6.63 -9.91
C LEU A 25 -34.08 6.45 -11.08
N PHE A 26 -35.15 7.26 -11.16
CA PHE A 26 -36.18 7.18 -12.19
C PHE A 26 -36.84 5.81 -12.28
N VAL A 27 -37.09 5.20 -11.11
CA VAL A 27 -37.83 3.92 -10.97
C VAL A 27 -39.03 4.09 -10.05
N THR A 28 -39.97 3.12 -10.09
CA THR A 28 -41.08 3.15 -9.16
C THR A 28 -40.66 2.68 -7.76
N GLN A 29 -41.29 3.23 -6.71
CA GLN A 29 -41.00 2.81 -5.35
C GLN A 29 -41.27 1.30 -5.11
N PRO A 30 -42.31 0.69 -5.61
CA PRO A 30 -42.52 -0.77 -5.53
C PRO A 30 -41.34 -1.56 -6.10
N THR A 31 -40.88 -1.22 -7.31
CA THR A 31 -39.70 -1.86 -7.95
C THR A 31 -38.46 -1.79 -7.08
N LEU A 32 -38.19 -0.61 -6.49
CA LEU A 32 -37.03 -0.44 -5.62
C LEU A 32 -37.18 -1.24 -4.32
N THR A 33 -38.39 -1.25 -3.74
CA THR A 33 -38.70 -2.02 -2.52
C THR A 33 -38.50 -3.51 -2.75
N GLU A 34 -39.06 -4.06 -3.83
CA GLU A 34 -38.93 -5.46 -4.19
C GLU A 34 -37.47 -5.88 -4.41
N ALA A 35 -36.72 -5.05 -5.11
CA ALA A 35 -35.30 -5.31 -5.35
C ALA A 35 -34.48 -5.36 -4.05
N ILE A 36 -34.73 -4.46 -3.08
CA ILE A 36 -34.13 -4.47 -1.76
C ILE A 36 -34.52 -5.70 -0.96
N GLN A 37 -35.83 -6.03 -0.92
CA GLN A 37 -36.34 -7.21 -0.21
C GLN A 37 -35.69 -8.50 -0.75
N THR A 38 -35.68 -8.67 -2.07
CA THR A 38 -35.01 -9.82 -2.71
C THR A 38 -33.52 -9.91 -2.34
N LEU A 39 -32.82 -8.76 -2.25
CA LEU A 39 -31.43 -8.72 -1.85
C LEU A 39 -31.26 -9.13 -0.37
N GLU A 40 -32.09 -8.62 0.53
CA GLU A 40 -32.07 -8.94 1.97
C GLU A 40 -32.41 -10.42 2.21
N GLU A 41 -33.39 -10.99 1.46
CA GLU A 41 -33.74 -12.41 1.52
C GLU A 41 -32.56 -13.29 1.06
N GLU A 42 -31.91 -12.96 -0.05
CA GLU A 42 -30.76 -13.70 -0.56
C GLU A 42 -29.58 -13.66 0.44
N LEU A 43 -29.32 -12.50 1.06
CA LEU A 43 -28.28 -12.31 2.05
C LEU A 43 -28.65 -12.87 3.43
N ARG A 44 -29.93 -13.18 3.66
CA ARG A 44 -30.49 -13.59 4.97
C ARG A 44 -30.20 -12.59 6.08
N MET A 45 -30.21 -11.30 5.74
CA MET A 45 -29.99 -10.21 6.68
C MET A 45 -30.77 -8.97 6.25
N ALA A 46 -31.18 -8.15 7.22
CA ALA A 46 -31.78 -6.85 6.94
C ALA A 46 -30.68 -5.81 6.71
N ILE A 47 -30.72 -5.13 5.57
CA ILE A 47 -29.84 -3.99 5.29
C ILE A 47 -30.44 -2.73 5.90
N PHE A 48 -31.77 -2.61 5.89
CA PHE A 48 -32.49 -1.44 6.37
C PHE A 48 -33.53 -1.78 7.43
N THR A 49 -33.74 -0.83 8.34
CA THR A 49 -34.87 -0.79 9.27
C THR A 49 -35.79 0.38 8.91
N ARG A 50 -37.11 0.18 9.00
CA ARG A 50 -38.10 1.26 8.83
C ARG A 50 -38.10 2.14 10.07
N THR A 51 -38.04 3.43 9.85
CA THR A 51 -38.19 4.44 10.92
C THR A 51 -39.28 5.43 10.58
N ASN A 52 -39.80 6.19 11.54
CA ASN A 52 -40.77 7.26 11.31
C ASN A 52 -40.28 8.37 10.37
N ARG A 53 -38.94 8.40 10.06
CA ARG A 53 -38.29 9.36 9.17
C ARG A 53 -37.82 8.78 7.84
N GLY A 54 -38.07 7.48 7.59
CA GLY A 54 -37.67 6.79 6.36
C GLY A 54 -36.98 5.46 6.62
N ALA A 55 -35.89 5.17 5.91
CA ALA A 55 -35.11 3.96 6.03
C ALA A 55 -33.76 4.30 6.72
N ALA A 56 -33.43 3.57 7.77
CA ALA A 56 -32.12 3.63 8.42
C ALA A 56 -31.36 2.32 8.17
N THR A 57 -30.05 2.40 7.97
CA THR A 57 -29.17 1.22 7.81
C THR A 57 -29.04 0.47 9.13
N THR A 58 -29.00 -0.86 9.08
CA THR A 58 -28.61 -1.71 10.21
C THR A 58 -27.05 -1.69 10.32
N ARG A 59 -26.50 -2.20 11.41
CA ARG A 59 -25.06 -2.35 11.56
C ARG A 59 -24.48 -3.28 10.48
N GLU A 60 -25.10 -4.44 10.28
CA GLU A 60 -24.73 -5.39 9.24
C GLU A 60 -24.91 -4.79 7.84
N GLY A 61 -25.94 -3.96 7.67
CA GLY A 61 -26.19 -3.20 6.46
C GLY A 61 -25.09 -2.20 6.13
N GLU A 62 -24.52 -1.51 7.12
CA GLU A 62 -23.38 -0.59 6.93
C GLU A 62 -22.12 -1.33 6.45
N GLU A 63 -21.80 -2.48 7.06
CA GLU A 63 -20.67 -3.32 6.64
C GLU A 63 -20.86 -3.85 5.21
N PHE A 64 -22.07 -4.30 4.88
CA PHE A 64 -22.42 -4.74 3.53
C PHE A 64 -22.32 -3.60 2.51
N LEU A 65 -22.87 -2.42 2.82
CA LEU A 65 -22.86 -1.26 1.93
C LEU A 65 -21.43 -0.74 1.66
N ALA A 66 -20.53 -0.84 2.62
CA ALA A 66 -19.12 -0.51 2.40
C ALA A 66 -18.51 -1.41 1.32
N SER A 67 -18.76 -2.72 1.39
CA SER A 67 -18.33 -3.69 0.38
C SER A 67 -19.05 -3.51 -0.96
N ALA A 68 -20.34 -3.20 -0.94
CA ALA A 68 -21.14 -2.95 -2.14
C ALA A 68 -20.63 -1.72 -2.92
N ARG A 69 -20.28 -0.64 -2.25
CA ARG A 69 -19.69 0.56 -2.87
C ARG A 69 -18.39 0.24 -3.58
N GLN A 70 -17.54 -0.57 -2.97
CA GLN A 70 -16.28 -1.00 -3.61
C GLN A 70 -16.53 -1.77 -4.91
N ILE A 71 -17.50 -2.68 -4.93
CA ILE A 71 -17.90 -3.43 -6.14
C ILE A 71 -18.46 -2.47 -7.22
N LEU A 72 -19.27 -1.50 -6.83
CA LEU A 72 -19.83 -0.51 -7.76
C LEU A 72 -18.76 0.37 -8.38
N ASP A 73 -17.77 0.79 -7.60
CA ASP A 73 -16.62 1.58 -8.06
C ASP A 73 -15.76 0.76 -9.04
N ASP A 74 -15.53 -0.53 -8.75
CA ASP A 74 -14.81 -1.43 -9.64
C ASP A 74 -15.56 -1.63 -10.96
N ALA A 75 -16.87 -1.83 -10.90
CA ALA A 75 -17.72 -1.95 -12.09
C ALA A 75 -17.74 -0.66 -12.92
N ALA A 76 -17.80 0.52 -12.27
CA ALA A 76 -17.74 1.80 -12.95
C ALA A 76 -16.40 2.00 -13.65
N ARG A 77 -15.28 1.64 -13.03
CA ARG A 77 -13.92 1.67 -13.64
C ARG A 77 -13.82 0.76 -14.87
N ILE A 78 -14.41 -0.43 -14.81
CA ILE A 78 -14.46 -1.34 -15.97
C ILE A 78 -15.29 -0.71 -17.10
N GLN A 79 -16.47 -0.18 -16.79
CA GLN A 79 -17.32 0.48 -17.79
C GLN A 79 -16.62 1.67 -18.43
N GLU A 80 -15.98 2.53 -17.65
CA GLU A 80 -15.22 3.67 -18.13
C GLU A 80 -14.05 3.23 -19.04
N LYS A 81 -13.28 2.23 -18.60
CA LYS A 81 -12.14 1.68 -19.35
C LYS A 81 -12.51 1.13 -20.72
N TYR A 82 -13.71 0.53 -20.87
CA TYR A 82 -14.13 -0.17 -22.08
C TYR A 82 -15.27 0.51 -22.85
N SER A 83 -15.84 1.61 -22.35
CA SER A 83 -16.95 2.33 -23.01
C SER A 83 -16.58 3.09 -24.29
N GLY A 84 -15.31 3.14 -24.65
CA GLY A 84 -14.82 3.86 -25.84
C GLY A 84 -14.94 5.38 -25.79
N LYS A 85 -15.51 5.95 -24.72
CA LYS A 85 -15.72 7.41 -24.55
C LYS A 85 -14.61 8.11 -23.76
N ALA A 86 -13.79 7.37 -23.03
CA ALA A 86 -12.68 7.97 -22.30
C ALA A 86 -11.46 8.09 -23.21
N VAL A 87 -10.84 9.27 -23.24
CA VAL A 87 -9.44 9.40 -23.69
C VAL A 87 -8.67 8.36 -22.85
N ARG A 88 -8.12 7.31 -23.50
CA ARG A 88 -7.35 6.26 -22.83
C ARG A 88 -6.14 6.90 -22.16
N ARG A 89 -6.27 7.27 -20.91
CA ARG A 89 -5.15 7.71 -20.09
C ARG A 89 -4.35 6.48 -19.70
N PRO A 90 -3.05 6.40 -20.01
CA PRO A 90 -2.20 5.36 -19.47
C PRO A 90 -2.35 5.31 -17.95
N GLN A 91 -2.68 4.15 -17.42
CA GLN A 91 -2.76 3.91 -15.97
C GLN A 91 -1.55 3.11 -15.56
N PHE A 92 -0.95 3.46 -14.44
CA PHE A 92 0.16 2.74 -13.85
C PHE A 92 0.16 2.95 -12.34
N ALA A 93 0.26 1.89 -11.58
CA ALA A 93 0.29 1.96 -10.12
C ALA A 93 1.43 1.09 -9.56
N VAL A 94 2.12 1.63 -8.57
CA VAL A 94 3.17 0.96 -7.79
C VAL A 94 2.85 1.09 -6.32
N SER A 95 2.99 0.00 -5.57
CA SER A 95 3.00 0.01 -4.11
C SER A 95 4.38 -0.37 -3.59
N CYS A 96 4.93 0.36 -2.64
CA CYS A 96 6.28 0.08 -2.15
C CYS A 96 6.40 0.35 -0.65
N GLN A 97 7.35 -0.33 -0.01
CA GLN A 97 7.86 0.09 1.28
C GLN A 97 8.52 1.48 1.15
N HIS A 98 8.90 2.09 2.25
CA HIS A 98 9.39 3.47 2.29
C HIS A 98 10.80 3.65 1.67
N TYR A 99 10.92 3.35 0.37
CA TYR A 99 12.18 3.44 -0.38
C TYR A 99 12.24 4.67 -1.28
N ALA A 100 13.15 5.60 -0.99
CA ALA A 100 13.34 6.81 -1.78
C ALA A 100 13.73 6.52 -3.25
N PHE A 101 14.51 5.45 -3.51
CA PHE A 101 14.89 5.07 -4.86
C PHE A 101 13.68 4.58 -5.70
N ALA A 102 12.64 4.02 -5.06
CA ALA A 102 11.41 3.67 -5.75
C ALA A 102 10.65 4.93 -6.21
N VAL A 103 10.61 5.96 -5.37
CA VAL A 103 10.04 7.27 -5.73
C VAL A 103 10.82 7.90 -6.89
N GLU A 104 12.15 7.85 -6.85
CA GLU A 104 12.99 8.37 -7.93
C GLU A 104 12.80 7.62 -9.25
N ALA A 105 12.65 6.28 -9.20
CA ALA A 105 12.32 5.48 -10.38
C ALA A 105 10.95 5.86 -10.95
N PHE A 106 9.96 6.03 -10.09
CA PHE A 106 8.62 6.47 -10.50
C PHE A 106 8.64 7.87 -11.14
N MET A 107 9.38 8.82 -10.57
CA MET A 107 9.57 10.15 -11.17
C MET A 107 10.18 10.07 -12.56
N ALA A 108 11.11 9.14 -12.81
CA ALA A 108 11.70 8.97 -14.13
C ALA A 108 10.68 8.45 -15.15
N VAL A 109 9.82 7.51 -14.74
CA VAL A 109 8.71 7.03 -15.59
C VAL A 109 7.76 8.15 -15.94
N VAL A 110 7.37 8.99 -14.97
CA VAL A 110 6.51 10.16 -15.21
C VAL A 110 7.14 11.14 -16.20
N LYS A 111 8.43 11.45 -16.02
CA LYS A 111 9.18 12.36 -16.90
C LYS A 111 9.37 11.81 -18.32
N GLY A 112 9.51 10.49 -18.45
CA GLY A 112 9.63 9.81 -19.76
C GLY A 112 8.29 9.52 -20.45
N ASN A 113 7.16 9.87 -19.82
CA ASN A 113 5.84 9.65 -20.40
C ASN A 113 5.47 10.80 -21.33
N GLU A 114 5.33 10.50 -22.63
CA GLU A 114 4.99 11.46 -23.68
C GLU A 114 3.48 11.72 -23.82
N SER A 115 2.64 10.99 -23.08
CA SER A 115 1.19 11.17 -23.15
C SER A 115 0.76 12.49 -22.54
N ALA A 116 -0.14 13.21 -23.23
CA ALA A 116 -0.72 14.45 -22.74
C ALA A 116 -1.61 14.26 -21.50
N ALA A 117 -2.06 13.02 -21.23
CA ALA A 117 -2.85 12.68 -20.06
C ALA A 117 -2.45 11.30 -19.54
N TYR A 118 -2.31 11.14 -18.23
CA TYR A 118 -2.01 9.87 -17.55
C TYR A 118 -2.67 9.85 -16.16
N ASP A 119 -2.78 8.65 -15.60
CA ASP A 119 -3.25 8.42 -14.24
C ASP A 119 -2.30 7.44 -13.58
N PHE A 120 -1.29 7.97 -12.90
CA PHE A 120 -0.24 7.22 -12.26
C PHE A 120 -0.32 7.35 -10.74
N THR A 121 -0.20 6.23 -10.05
CA THR A 121 -0.29 6.15 -8.60
C THR A 121 0.96 5.52 -8.00
N LEU A 122 1.54 6.17 -7.00
CA LEU A 122 2.57 5.61 -6.13
C LEU A 122 2.02 5.57 -4.70
N ARG A 123 2.05 4.37 -4.09
CA ARG A 123 1.66 4.16 -2.69
C ARG A 123 2.89 3.73 -1.89
N GLU A 124 3.26 4.52 -0.89
CA GLU A 124 4.16 4.07 0.17
C GLU A 124 3.29 3.50 1.29
N THR A 125 3.39 2.20 1.54
CA THR A 125 2.49 1.52 2.46
C THR A 125 3.14 0.26 3.07
N VAL A 126 2.43 -0.39 3.99
CA VAL A 126 2.90 -1.55 4.73
C VAL A 126 2.99 -2.81 3.85
N THR A 127 3.86 -3.74 4.23
CA THR A 127 4.18 -4.94 3.43
C THR A 127 2.94 -5.78 3.06
N SER A 128 1.99 -5.94 3.98
CA SER A 128 0.75 -6.68 3.72
C SER A 128 -0.13 -6.02 2.66
N GLU A 129 -0.24 -4.69 2.69
CA GLU A 129 -0.99 -3.93 1.69
C GLU A 129 -0.31 -3.94 0.32
N ILE A 130 1.03 -3.89 0.27
CA ILE A 130 1.77 -4.02 -0.99
C ILE A 130 1.43 -5.35 -1.69
N ILE A 131 1.45 -6.45 -0.92
CA ILE A 131 1.13 -7.78 -1.43
C ILE A 131 -0.32 -7.83 -1.92
N ASP A 132 -1.27 -7.31 -1.14
CA ASP A 132 -2.68 -7.29 -1.48
C ASP A 132 -2.97 -6.37 -2.70
N ASP A 133 -2.30 -5.24 -2.81
CA ASP A 133 -2.41 -4.33 -3.95
C ASP A 133 -2.00 -5.00 -5.26
N VAL A 134 -0.90 -5.75 -5.26
CA VAL A 134 -0.45 -6.47 -6.47
C VAL A 134 -1.33 -7.68 -6.75
N ALA A 135 -1.72 -8.44 -5.72
CA ALA A 135 -2.60 -9.59 -5.85
C ALA A 135 -3.97 -9.22 -6.44
N ARG A 136 -4.51 -8.07 -6.05
CA ARG A 136 -5.82 -7.56 -6.50
C ARG A 136 -5.75 -6.58 -7.66
N HIS A 137 -4.63 -6.47 -8.36
CA HIS A 137 -4.43 -5.56 -9.50
C HIS A 137 -4.64 -4.07 -9.19
N ARG A 138 -4.55 -3.65 -7.91
CA ARG A 138 -4.53 -2.23 -7.54
C ARG A 138 -3.19 -1.58 -7.82
N SER A 139 -2.11 -2.38 -7.81
CA SER A 139 -0.79 -2.00 -8.30
C SER A 139 -0.25 -3.07 -9.23
N GLU A 140 0.48 -2.65 -10.25
CA GLU A 140 1.11 -3.55 -11.23
C GLU A 140 2.39 -4.15 -10.67
N ILE A 141 3.12 -3.37 -9.89
CA ILE A 141 4.39 -3.73 -9.26
C ILE A 141 4.34 -3.38 -7.78
N GLY A 142 4.87 -4.28 -6.95
CA GLY A 142 5.20 -4.01 -5.57
C GLY A 142 6.71 -3.97 -5.35
N VAL A 143 7.20 -3.17 -4.40
CA VAL A 143 8.61 -3.15 -3.99
C VAL A 143 8.70 -3.44 -2.51
N LEU A 144 9.36 -4.52 -2.15
CA LEU A 144 9.55 -4.95 -0.76
C LEU A 144 10.90 -5.67 -0.59
N TYR A 145 11.25 -5.97 0.66
CA TYR A 145 12.45 -6.75 0.94
C TYR A 145 12.15 -8.11 1.55
N LEU A 146 13.09 -9.03 1.34
CA LEU A 146 13.22 -10.30 2.04
C LEU A 146 14.49 -10.31 2.88
N SER A 147 14.44 -10.94 4.05
CA SER A 147 15.58 -11.22 4.91
C SER A 147 15.50 -12.66 5.42
N ARG A 148 16.52 -13.16 6.08
CA ARG A 148 16.50 -14.50 6.68
C ARG A 148 15.29 -14.72 7.63
N ARG A 149 14.79 -13.63 8.25
CA ARG A 149 13.70 -13.69 9.23
C ARG A 149 12.32 -13.79 8.60
N ASN A 150 12.07 -13.09 7.50
CA ASN A 150 10.74 -12.98 6.90
C ASN A 150 10.57 -13.82 5.61
N GLU A 151 11.65 -14.25 4.96
CA GLU A 151 11.62 -14.92 3.67
C GLU A 151 10.68 -16.13 3.64
N ARG A 152 10.75 -17.01 4.65
CA ARG A 152 9.92 -18.22 4.70
C ARG A 152 8.43 -17.87 4.71
N ALA A 153 8.04 -16.89 5.52
CA ALA A 153 6.65 -16.47 5.66
C ALA A 153 6.18 -15.74 4.39
N LEU A 154 6.92 -14.72 3.95
CA LEU A 154 6.56 -13.92 2.78
C LEU A 154 6.56 -14.75 1.50
N SER A 155 7.55 -15.62 1.27
CA SER A 155 7.57 -16.50 0.10
C SER A 155 6.38 -17.48 0.05
N LYS A 156 5.86 -17.92 1.21
CA LYS A 156 4.63 -18.73 1.27
C LYS A 156 3.41 -17.89 0.86
N ILE A 157 3.32 -16.65 1.34
CA ILE A 157 2.23 -15.72 1.02
C ILE A 157 2.28 -15.37 -0.47
N LEU A 158 3.45 -14.97 -0.99
CA LEU A 158 3.61 -14.62 -2.40
C LEU A 158 3.20 -15.76 -3.33
N ARG A 159 3.59 -17.01 -3.01
CA ARG A 159 3.16 -18.18 -3.78
C ARG A 159 1.66 -18.42 -3.73
N LYS A 160 1.03 -18.25 -2.57
CA LYS A 160 -0.42 -18.40 -2.40
C LYS A 160 -1.19 -17.38 -3.24
N GLU A 161 -0.69 -16.16 -3.32
CA GLU A 161 -1.29 -15.06 -4.09
C GLU A 161 -0.82 -15.03 -5.56
N GLU A 162 -0.14 -16.08 -6.05
CA GLU A 162 0.39 -16.18 -7.41
C GLU A 162 1.31 -15.02 -7.82
N LEU A 163 2.10 -14.52 -6.87
CA LEU A 163 3.08 -13.47 -7.07
C LEU A 163 4.48 -14.06 -7.21
N GLU A 164 5.30 -13.44 -8.04
CA GLU A 164 6.72 -13.74 -8.18
C GLU A 164 7.57 -12.59 -7.64
N PHE A 165 8.68 -12.94 -7.00
CA PHE A 165 9.67 -12.00 -6.48
C PHE A 165 10.90 -12.01 -7.38
N GLU A 166 11.30 -10.83 -7.83
CA GLU A 166 12.51 -10.59 -8.61
C GLU A 166 13.49 -9.76 -7.78
N LEU A 167 14.68 -10.31 -7.51
CA LEU A 167 15.71 -9.62 -6.75
C LEU A 167 16.25 -8.42 -7.54
N LEU A 168 16.28 -7.25 -6.92
CA LEU A 168 16.95 -6.05 -7.44
C LEU A 168 18.39 -5.96 -6.95
N PHE A 169 18.58 -6.04 -5.63
CA PHE A 169 19.90 -6.05 -4.99
C PHE A 169 19.82 -6.68 -3.60
N ALA A 170 21.00 -7.08 -3.11
CA ALA A 170 21.19 -7.52 -1.73
C ALA A 170 22.16 -6.56 -1.03
N ALA A 171 21.91 -6.26 0.22
CA ALA A 171 22.71 -5.33 1.02
C ALA A 171 22.86 -5.82 2.46
N LYS A 172 23.97 -5.45 3.09
CA LYS A 172 24.13 -5.59 4.55
C LYS A 172 23.29 -4.54 5.27
N PRO A 173 22.78 -4.82 6.48
CA PRO A 173 22.06 -3.83 7.28
C PRO A 173 22.90 -2.58 7.58
N HIS A 174 22.27 -1.42 7.49
CA HIS A 174 22.83 -0.13 7.85
C HIS A 174 21.89 0.59 8.81
N VAL A 175 22.48 1.41 9.66
CA VAL A 175 21.76 2.33 10.55
C VAL A 175 21.68 3.69 9.85
N PHE A 176 20.47 4.21 9.69
CA PHE A 176 20.25 5.59 9.29
C PHE A 176 20.18 6.49 10.52
N VAL A 177 20.98 7.53 10.52
CA VAL A 177 21.04 8.56 11.57
C VAL A 177 21.22 9.94 10.95
N GLY A 178 20.86 10.99 11.69
CA GLY A 178 21.18 12.36 11.29
C GLY A 178 22.70 12.60 11.22
N ARG A 179 23.17 13.54 10.39
CA ARG A 179 24.59 13.87 10.30
C ARG A 179 25.21 14.40 11.59
N SER A 180 24.42 15.03 12.46
CA SER A 180 24.81 15.51 13.78
C SER A 180 24.83 14.42 14.86
N HIS A 181 24.25 13.24 14.55
CA HIS A 181 24.15 12.14 15.50
C HIS A 181 25.54 11.67 15.99
N PRO A 182 25.71 11.35 17.28
CA PRO A 182 27.01 10.90 17.83
C PRO A 182 27.63 9.70 17.10
N LEU A 183 26.80 8.81 16.54
CA LEU A 183 27.26 7.63 15.80
C LEU A 183 27.49 7.89 14.29
N ALA A 184 27.20 9.07 13.77
CA ALA A 184 27.28 9.37 12.32
C ALA A 184 28.66 9.19 11.71
N LYS A 185 29.73 9.32 12.51
CA LYS A 185 31.15 9.20 12.08
C LYS A 185 31.74 7.81 12.32
N ARG A 186 30.96 6.86 12.84
CA ARG A 186 31.43 5.48 13.06
C ARG A 186 31.63 4.78 11.72
N LYS A 187 32.66 3.95 11.62
CA LYS A 187 32.86 3.05 10.46
C LYS A 187 31.90 1.87 10.46
N ILE A 188 31.53 1.40 11.63
CA ILE A 188 30.57 0.34 11.87
C ILE A 188 29.96 0.55 13.26
N ILE A 189 28.69 0.22 13.43
CA ILE A 189 27.96 0.33 14.70
C ILE A 189 27.68 -1.08 15.22
N ASP A 190 27.93 -1.30 16.52
CA ASP A 190 27.49 -2.48 17.23
C ASP A 190 26.04 -2.30 17.72
N PRO A 191 25.18 -3.33 17.67
CA PRO A 191 23.78 -3.22 18.12
C PRO A 191 23.61 -2.67 19.55
N ALA A 192 24.54 -2.93 20.45
CA ALA A 192 24.52 -2.42 21.82
C ALA A 192 24.71 -0.90 21.92
N GLU A 193 25.44 -0.27 20.98
CA GLU A 193 25.61 1.19 20.95
C GLU A 193 24.28 1.93 20.67
N LEU A 194 23.31 1.23 20.08
CA LEU A 194 21.99 1.77 19.71
C LEU A 194 21.02 1.88 20.89
N ASP A 195 21.28 1.20 22.02
CA ASP A 195 20.36 1.16 23.16
C ASP A 195 20.15 2.52 23.85
N ALA A 196 21.09 3.45 23.67
CA ALA A 196 20.99 4.81 24.17
C ALA A 196 19.97 5.67 23.42
N TYR A 197 19.64 5.33 22.17
CA TYR A 197 18.90 6.16 21.23
C TYR A 197 17.51 5.62 20.93
N PRO A 198 16.52 6.47 20.56
CA PRO A 198 15.21 6.02 20.13
C PRO A 198 15.26 5.23 18.81
N TYR A 199 14.70 4.03 18.81
CA TYR A 199 14.51 3.24 17.60
C TYR A 199 13.21 3.66 16.90
N LEU A 200 13.32 4.10 15.68
CA LEU A 200 12.20 4.53 14.84
C LEU A 200 11.87 3.41 13.85
N THR A 201 10.60 3.01 13.82
CA THR A 201 10.10 1.95 12.94
C THR A 201 8.79 2.37 12.28
N TYR A 202 8.47 1.75 11.16
CA TYR A 202 7.17 1.91 10.53
C TYR A 202 6.11 1.02 11.18
N GLU A 203 4.90 1.57 11.37
CA GLU A 203 3.74 0.83 11.85
C GLU A 203 3.28 -0.16 10.76
N GLN A 204 3.03 -1.42 11.12
CA GLN A 204 2.69 -2.47 10.16
C GLN A 204 1.18 -2.81 10.11
N GLY A 205 0.32 -1.89 10.50
CA GLY A 205 -1.13 -2.05 10.43
C GLY A 205 -1.68 -3.06 11.46
N VAL A 206 -2.89 -3.56 11.20
CA VAL A 206 -3.67 -4.40 12.15
C VAL A 206 -3.04 -5.78 12.35
N GLU A 207 -2.40 -6.35 11.36
CA GLU A 207 -1.83 -7.71 11.43
C GLU A 207 -0.53 -7.78 12.23
N ASN A 208 0.14 -6.66 12.48
CA ASN A 208 1.34 -6.44 13.31
C ASN A 208 2.28 -7.66 13.46
N ALA A 209 2.28 -8.54 12.46
CA ALA A 209 3.12 -9.74 12.46
C ALA A 209 4.56 -9.33 12.12
N LEU A 210 5.50 -9.80 12.93
CA LEU A 210 6.92 -9.46 12.84
C LEU A 210 7.56 -9.68 11.46
N TYR A 211 7.02 -10.61 10.67
CA TYR A 211 7.51 -10.87 9.32
C TYR A 211 7.08 -9.82 8.28
N PHE A 212 6.15 -8.92 8.63
CA PHE A 212 5.81 -7.76 7.79
C PHE A 212 6.64 -6.52 8.09
N ALA A 213 7.42 -6.51 9.19
CA ALA A 213 8.25 -5.35 9.55
C ALA A 213 9.15 -4.92 8.38
N GLU A 214 9.29 -3.60 8.20
CA GLU A 214 10.18 -3.02 7.18
C GLU A 214 11.64 -2.95 7.67
N GLU A 215 11.86 -3.13 8.96
CA GLU A 215 13.18 -3.10 9.58
C GLU A 215 13.65 -4.51 9.94
N VAL A 216 14.92 -4.79 9.65
CA VAL A 216 15.54 -6.10 9.90
C VAL A 216 15.64 -6.42 11.39
N MET A 217 15.76 -5.38 12.23
CA MET A 217 15.80 -5.53 13.68
C MET A 217 14.39 -5.36 14.27
N PRO A 218 13.84 -6.36 14.98
CA PRO A 218 12.55 -6.18 15.64
C PRO A 218 12.64 -5.14 16.75
N ALA A 219 11.58 -4.33 16.87
CA ALA A 219 11.46 -3.32 17.94
C ALA A 219 11.18 -3.93 19.33
N ILE A 220 10.95 -5.25 19.41
CA ILE A 220 10.43 -5.94 20.60
C ILE A 220 11.32 -5.81 21.83
N ASP A 221 12.64 -5.72 21.63
CA ASP A 221 13.61 -5.71 22.73
C ASP A 221 14.22 -4.30 23.00
N ARG A 222 13.68 -3.24 22.37
CA ARG A 222 14.24 -1.88 22.51
C ARG A 222 13.52 -1.10 23.60
N LYS A 223 14.30 -0.57 24.56
CA LYS A 223 13.79 0.26 25.68
C LYS A 223 13.12 1.54 25.20
N LYS A 224 13.56 2.11 24.06
CA LYS A 224 13.03 3.32 23.45
C LYS A 224 12.63 3.01 22.03
N SER A 225 11.33 2.99 21.74
CA SER A 225 10.79 2.71 20.41
C SER A 225 9.68 3.70 20.07
N ILE A 226 9.70 4.24 18.86
CA ILE A 226 8.68 5.12 18.31
C ILE A 226 8.23 4.54 16.98
N ARG A 227 6.91 4.41 16.78
CA ARG A 227 6.32 3.96 15.51
C ARG A 227 5.75 5.14 14.75
N VAL A 228 5.95 5.16 13.45
CA VAL A 228 5.45 6.21 12.54
C VAL A 228 4.80 5.56 11.32
N ARG A 229 4.06 6.36 10.55
CA ARG A 229 3.39 5.89 9.33
C ARG A 229 3.99 6.44 8.05
N ASP A 230 4.77 7.50 8.14
CA ASP A 230 5.28 8.19 6.97
C ASP A 230 6.76 8.59 7.14
N ARG A 231 7.41 8.74 5.99
CA ARG A 231 8.83 9.06 5.91
C ARG A 231 9.18 10.46 6.40
N ALA A 232 8.29 11.44 6.21
CA ALA A 232 8.57 12.81 6.62
C ALA A 232 8.62 12.91 8.16
N THR A 233 7.66 12.27 8.84
CA THR A 233 7.65 12.15 10.30
C THR A 233 8.86 11.35 10.80
N MET A 234 9.20 10.22 10.16
CA MET A 234 10.40 9.43 10.46
C MET A 234 11.65 10.31 10.43
N THR A 235 11.86 11.06 9.35
CA THR A 235 13.01 11.92 9.18
C THR A 235 13.07 13.01 10.25
N LYS A 236 11.98 13.71 10.52
CA LYS A 236 11.92 14.76 11.55
C LYS A 236 12.25 14.23 12.94
N LEU A 237 11.70 13.08 13.33
CA LEU A 237 11.98 12.47 14.62
C LEU A 237 13.44 11.97 14.71
N MET A 238 13.98 11.41 13.62
CA MET A 238 15.37 11.00 13.54
C MET A 238 16.33 12.18 13.80
N LEU A 239 16.08 13.32 13.17
CA LEU A 239 16.91 14.51 13.32
C LEU A 239 16.70 15.23 14.66
N GLY A 240 15.46 15.26 15.17
CA GLY A 240 15.09 16.02 16.38
C GLY A 240 15.33 15.28 17.69
N LEU A 241 15.45 13.95 17.67
CA LEU A 241 15.59 13.13 18.88
C LEU A 241 16.86 12.28 18.89
N ASP A 242 17.78 12.49 17.97
CA ASP A 242 18.91 11.59 17.73
C ASP A 242 18.44 10.12 17.60
N GLY A 243 17.34 9.94 16.87
CA GLY A 243 16.77 8.62 16.63
C GLY A 243 17.48 7.90 15.48
N PHE A 244 17.22 6.59 15.36
CA PHE A 244 17.77 5.78 14.28
C PHE A 244 16.75 4.80 13.72
N THR A 245 16.96 4.36 12.48
CA THR A 245 16.26 3.20 11.90
C THR A 245 17.26 2.27 11.22
N VAL A 246 16.88 1.01 10.95
CA VAL A 246 17.75 0.01 10.30
C VAL A 246 17.19 -0.35 8.95
N THR A 247 18.01 -0.22 7.90
CA THR A 247 17.60 -0.35 6.49
C THR A 247 18.73 -0.96 5.65
N SER A 248 18.50 -1.10 4.34
CA SER A 248 19.49 -1.60 3.37
C SER A 248 20.70 -0.67 3.14
N GLY A 249 20.67 0.54 3.69
CA GLY A 249 21.71 1.53 3.42
C GLY A 249 21.54 2.27 2.08
N ALA A 250 20.57 1.88 1.28
CA ALA A 250 20.23 2.55 0.03
C ALA A 250 19.73 3.97 0.31
N THR A 251 20.57 4.97 0.04
CA THR A 251 20.23 6.38 0.24
C THR A 251 19.82 7.03 -1.07
N SER A 252 18.86 7.93 -1.00
CA SER A 252 18.54 8.85 -2.09
C SER A 252 19.42 10.12 -1.99
N ARG A 253 19.79 10.68 -3.12
CA ARG A 253 20.51 11.98 -3.18
C ARG A 253 19.74 13.08 -2.44
N MET A 254 18.42 12.98 -2.37
CA MET A 254 17.54 13.94 -1.70
C MET A 254 17.78 13.98 -0.18
N TYR A 255 18.06 12.85 0.45
CA TYR A 255 18.28 12.72 1.90
C TYR A 255 19.77 12.70 2.29
N ALA A 256 20.69 12.53 1.35
CA ALA A 256 22.12 12.43 1.59
C ALA A 256 22.73 13.68 2.27
N LYS A 257 22.04 14.81 2.27
CA LYS A 257 22.48 16.03 2.97
C LYS A 257 22.24 15.97 4.48
N GLU A 258 21.22 15.28 4.94
CA GLU A 258 20.77 15.29 6.33
C GLU A 258 21.00 13.96 7.05
N ILE A 259 20.94 12.84 6.30
CA ILE A 259 21.01 11.48 6.83
C ILE A 259 22.30 10.80 6.36
N VAL A 260 22.86 9.97 7.23
CA VAL A 260 24.02 9.12 6.96
C VAL A 260 23.65 7.67 7.18
N ALA A 261 24.09 6.79 6.27
CA ALA A 261 24.03 5.35 6.41
C ALA A 261 25.36 4.85 7.02
N VAL A 262 25.30 4.23 8.18
CA VAL A 262 26.46 3.63 8.83
C VAL A 262 26.27 2.11 8.88
N PRO A 263 27.24 1.29 8.45
CA PRO A 263 27.15 -0.16 8.51
C PRO A 263 26.84 -0.66 9.93
N LEU A 264 25.93 -1.62 10.04
CA LEU A 264 25.56 -2.28 11.28
C LEU A 264 26.24 -3.65 11.37
N ARG A 265 26.86 -3.97 12.49
CA ARG A 265 27.40 -5.30 12.75
C ARG A 265 26.26 -6.29 13.09
N LEU A 266 25.60 -6.75 12.04
CA LEU A 266 24.51 -7.71 12.11
C LEU A 266 24.68 -8.76 11.00
N ASP A 267 24.65 -10.05 11.37
CA ASP A 267 24.72 -11.13 10.37
C ASP A 267 23.34 -11.38 9.78
N ASP A 268 22.90 -10.44 8.96
CA ASP A 268 21.68 -10.56 8.16
C ASP A 268 21.92 -9.95 6.78
N GLU A 269 21.00 -10.22 5.86
CA GLU A 269 21.01 -9.70 4.49
C GLU A 269 19.62 -9.19 4.13
N ILE A 270 19.58 -7.98 3.58
CA ILE A 270 18.37 -7.35 3.07
C ILE A 270 18.35 -7.52 1.56
N ARG A 271 17.45 -8.35 1.06
CA ARG A 271 17.23 -8.57 -0.37
C ARG A 271 16.03 -7.79 -0.84
N VAL A 272 16.26 -6.64 -1.43
CA VAL A 272 15.21 -5.79 -1.98
C VAL A 272 14.84 -6.28 -3.38
N GLY A 273 13.55 -6.37 -3.66
CA GLY A 273 13.07 -6.85 -4.95
C GLY A 273 11.70 -6.31 -5.33
N LEU A 274 11.35 -6.64 -6.57
CA LEU A 274 10.03 -6.40 -7.13
C LEU A 274 9.14 -7.62 -6.90
N ILE A 275 7.86 -7.38 -6.63
CA ILE A 275 6.82 -8.40 -6.76
C ILE A 275 5.86 -8.00 -7.86
N ARG A 276 5.40 -8.99 -8.61
CA ARG A 276 4.39 -8.85 -9.67
C ARG A 276 3.59 -10.13 -9.81
N ARG A 277 2.47 -10.07 -10.51
CA ARG A 277 1.69 -11.28 -10.80
C ARG A 277 2.43 -12.19 -11.78
N LYS A 278 2.44 -13.48 -11.45
CA LYS A 278 3.06 -14.50 -12.28
C LYS A 278 2.34 -14.64 -13.62
N GLY A 279 3.11 -14.66 -14.70
CA GLY A 279 2.58 -14.88 -16.06
C GLY A 279 1.84 -13.68 -16.66
N ILE A 280 1.74 -12.54 -15.96
CA ILE A 280 1.14 -11.31 -16.52
C ILE A 280 2.27 -10.38 -16.98
N PRO A 281 2.31 -10.00 -18.27
CA PRO A 281 3.31 -9.08 -18.78
C PRO A 281 3.08 -7.68 -18.21
N LEU A 282 4.19 -6.98 -17.93
CA LEU A 282 4.13 -5.59 -17.49
C LEU A 282 3.71 -4.67 -18.64
N SER A 283 2.96 -3.61 -18.30
CA SER A 283 2.66 -2.52 -19.22
C SER A 283 3.95 -1.77 -19.63
N ARG A 284 3.87 -0.89 -20.64
CA ARG A 284 5.01 -0.05 -21.03
C ARG A 284 5.56 0.77 -19.85
N ALA A 285 4.68 1.33 -19.01
CA ALA A 285 5.07 2.08 -17.82
C ALA A 285 5.69 1.17 -16.74
N GLY A 286 5.13 -0.05 -16.55
CA GLY A 286 5.68 -1.05 -15.63
C GLY A 286 7.07 -1.54 -16.05
N GLN A 287 7.30 -1.78 -17.34
CA GLN A 287 8.61 -2.11 -17.88
C GLN A 287 9.62 -0.99 -17.65
N ALA A 288 9.24 0.25 -17.98
CA ALA A 288 10.08 1.41 -17.74
C ALA A 288 10.42 1.59 -16.25
N PHE A 289 9.46 1.37 -15.35
CA PHE A 289 9.71 1.41 -13.91
C PHE A 289 10.69 0.32 -13.46
N ALA A 290 10.50 -0.91 -13.92
CA ALA A 290 11.39 -2.03 -13.60
C ALA A 290 12.83 -1.79 -14.09
N GLU A 291 13.01 -1.18 -15.27
CA GLU A 291 14.32 -0.77 -15.77
C GLU A 291 14.95 0.36 -14.94
N GLU A 292 14.18 1.40 -14.64
CA GLU A 292 14.66 2.56 -13.89
C GLU A 292 15.03 2.20 -12.44
N ILE A 293 14.28 1.31 -11.80
CA ILE A 293 14.59 0.89 -10.44
C ILE A 293 15.84 0.00 -10.40
N ARG A 294 16.05 -0.88 -11.41
CA ARG A 294 17.28 -1.69 -11.53
C ARG A 294 18.52 -0.82 -11.73
N LYS A 295 18.46 0.21 -12.59
CA LYS A 295 19.56 1.16 -12.78
C LYS A 295 19.98 1.83 -11.47
N ARG A 296 19.01 2.21 -10.64
CA ARG A 296 19.25 2.85 -9.34
C ARG A 296 19.76 1.86 -8.30
N ALA A 297 19.30 0.63 -8.35
CA ALA A 297 19.79 -0.44 -7.51
C ALA A 297 21.26 -0.81 -7.76
N LEU A 298 21.69 -0.79 -9.04
CA LEU A 298 23.06 -1.10 -9.45
C LEU A 298 24.05 0.06 -9.27
N GLY A 299 23.56 1.28 -9.11
CA GLY A 299 24.37 2.50 -8.92
C GLY A 299 24.63 2.86 -7.47
N GLN A 300 24.33 1.97 -6.53
CA GLN A 300 24.49 2.17 -5.07
C GLN A 300 25.70 1.45 -4.51
#